data_f990b7f8cd28c0af27d9e50f6b87890d
#
_entry.id   f990b7f8cd28c0af27d9e50f6b87890d
#
_cell.length_a   1.000
_cell.length_b   1.000
_cell.length_c   1.000
_cell.angle_alpha   90.00
_cell.angle_beta   90.00
_cell.angle_gamma   90.00
#
_symmetry.space_group_name_H-M   'P 1'
#
loop_
_entity.id
_entity.type
_entity.pdbx_description
1 polymer ?
#
loop_
_entity_poly.entity_id
_entity_poly.type
_entity_poly.pdbx_seq_one_letter_code
_entity_poly.pdbx_strand_id
1 'polypeptide(L)'
;SVFHSLVSEDYKLEKITCDWAAGKISNFFYLLAINFYAGRSFIDITQYPVFPWVISNYSFNELDLNDANNFRDLTKPMGAQTESRMEEFIERFESMQELEDERSPPFHYGTHYSSAMIVASYLIRIEPYTTSFKILQGGNFGPPDRLFNSIERSWVSASKELSTDVRELIPEFYFLPEFLENINNIDFGVLQSGDSVGNVHLPEWCNGSTTAFVLKNLEALESDYVSENLHHWIDLVFGYKQRGKEAVDAVNVFNKLSYSGYTSIKDSVFDDVDLTTSVIHNFGQIPLQLFNSNHPQRATPHFNRGMISVSKDSKQVLTCLHHFNEMYVESEKERGLEFVLNDDISIFTNVLGGMILLDKEKNTHKHLHGHYSPIKKLVYLKNYNMAISLDEDGICLKWLITEHVLIGNLKKGISIIDIWGSDNSANLLVKTEDSDTYDLIDINCTLIEKDV
;
A
#
# COMPACT_ATOMS: atom_id res chain seq x y z
N SER A 1 -14.56 9.66 7.29
CA SER A 1 -13.27 9.47 6.61
C SER A 1 -12.51 8.35 7.32
N VAL A 2 -11.79 7.50 6.57
CA VAL A 2 -10.99 6.39 7.10
C VAL A 2 -10.07 6.86 8.24
N PHE A 3 -9.54 8.06 8.15
CA PHE A 3 -8.72 8.67 9.21
C PHE A 3 -9.52 9.00 10.49
N HIS A 4 -10.80 9.28 10.38
CA HIS A 4 -11.62 9.56 11.57
C HIS A 4 -11.92 8.29 12.37
N SER A 5 -12.08 7.15 11.70
CA SER A 5 -12.24 5.86 12.37
C SER A 5 -10.94 5.32 12.98
N LEU A 6 -9.77 5.67 12.40
CA LEU A 6 -8.47 5.36 12.99
C LEU A 6 -8.16 6.15 14.28
N VAL A 7 -8.80 7.30 14.47
CA VAL A 7 -8.58 8.21 15.62
C VAL A 7 -9.65 7.99 16.71
N SER A 8 -10.68 7.15 16.47
CA SER A 8 -11.66 6.85 17.51
C SER A 8 -11.00 6.06 18.66
N GLU A 9 -11.38 6.36 19.90
CA GLU A 9 -10.85 5.69 21.11
C GLU A 9 -10.99 4.14 21.06
N ASP A 10 -11.83 3.61 20.18
CA ASP A 10 -12.08 2.18 20.00
C ASP A 10 -11.02 1.45 19.17
N TYR A 11 -10.21 2.18 18.36
CA TYR A 11 -9.16 1.60 17.52
C TYR A 11 -7.78 1.86 18.12
N LYS A 12 -7.42 1.12 19.16
CA LYS A 12 -6.06 1.11 19.71
C LYS A 12 -5.12 0.30 18.81
N LEU A 13 -3.84 0.67 18.79
CA LEU A 13 -2.79 -0.04 18.02
C LEU A 13 -2.83 -1.56 18.25
N GLU A 14 -3.01 -1.99 19.49
CA GLU A 14 -3.10 -3.41 19.86
C GLU A 14 -4.26 -4.12 19.14
N LYS A 15 -5.45 -3.49 19.08
CA LYS A 15 -6.62 -4.07 18.41
C LYS A 15 -6.39 -4.18 16.91
N ILE A 16 -5.87 -3.11 16.26
CA ILE A 16 -5.56 -3.12 14.82
C ILE A 16 -4.54 -4.21 14.50
N THR A 17 -3.50 -4.37 15.34
CA THR A 17 -2.50 -5.41 15.19
C THR A 17 -3.12 -6.81 15.33
N CYS A 18 -4.00 -7.02 16.32
CA CYS A 18 -4.73 -8.28 16.46
C CYS A 18 -5.65 -8.56 15.26
N ASP A 19 -6.37 -7.55 14.77
CA ASP A 19 -7.26 -7.69 13.62
C ASP A 19 -6.48 -7.99 12.33
N TRP A 20 -5.31 -7.38 12.16
CA TRP A 20 -4.41 -7.72 11.05
C TRP A 20 -3.83 -9.14 11.18
N ALA A 21 -3.33 -9.51 12.35
CA ALA A 21 -2.80 -10.84 12.61
C ALA A 21 -3.86 -11.93 12.40
N ALA A 22 -5.11 -11.64 12.72
CA ALA A 22 -6.25 -12.50 12.46
C ALA A 22 -6.75 -12.48 10.99
N GLY A 23 -6.12 -11.69 10.10
CA GLY A 23 -6.51 -11.58 8.70
C GLY A 23 -7.79 -10.77 8.44
N LYS A 24 -8.30 -10.04 9.42
CA LYS A 24 -9.55 -9.27 9.31
C LYS A 24 -9.40 -7.97 8.52
N ILE A 25 -8.19 -7.42 8.45
CA ILE A 25 -7.87 -6.21 7.68
C ILE A 25 -6.73 -6.48 6.71
N SER A 26 -6.69 -5.71 5.61
CA SER A 26 -5.68 -5.87 4.56
C SER A 26 -4.29 -5.43 5.03
N ASN A 27 -3.24 -5.90 4.34
CA ASN A 27 -1.86 -5.45 4.56
C ASN A 27 -1.74 -3.95 4.30
N PHE A 28 -2.35 -3.46 3.22
CA PHE A 28 -2.35 -2.04 2.87
C PHE A 28 -2.94 -1.16 3.99
N PHE A 29 -4.13 -1.51 4.48
CA PHE A 29 -4.78 -0.75 5.55
C PHE A 29 -3.96 -0.80 6.84
N TYR A 30 -3.42 -1.96 7.19
CA TYR A 30 -2.58 -2.10 8.38
C TYR A 30 -1.32 -1.25 8.29
N LEU A 31 -0.64 -1.25 7.14
CA LEU A 31 0.53 -0.40 6.92
C LEU A 31 0.20 1.09 7.04
N LEU A 32 -0.93 1.55 6.51
CA LEU A 32 -1.39 2.93 6.72
C LEU A 32 -1.58 3.24 8.21
N ALA A 33 -2.23 2.33 8.95
CA ALA A 33 -2.51 2.52 10.36
C ALA A 33 -1.22 2.63 11.18
N ILE A 34 -0.26 1.72 11.02
CA ILE A 34 1.00 1.77 11.77
C ILE A 34 1.86 2.98 11.37
N ASN A 35 1.86 3.41 10.12
CA ASN A 35 2.48 4.67 9.72
C ASN A 35 1.89 5.86 10.48
N PHE A 36 0.56 5.94 10.58
CA PHE A 36 -0.12 6.98 11.32
C PHE A 36 0.27 6.97 12.82
N TYR A 37 0.25 5.80 13.47
CA TYR A 37 0.67 5.67 14.86
C TYR A 37 2.14 6.01 15.06
N ALA A 38 2.99 5.79 14.05
CA ALA A 38 4.40 6.15 14.07
C ALA A 38 4.67 7.63 13.71
N GLY A 39 3.63 8.48 13.66
CA GLY A 39 3.74 9.93 13.44
C GLY A 39 3.85 10.33 11.97
N ARG A 40 3.55 9.41 11.02
CA ARG A 40 3.64 9.70 9.59
C ARG A 40 2.28 10.06 8.99
N SER A 41 2.27 10.98 8.02
CA SER A 41 1.05 11.45 7.39
C SER A 41 1.29 11.94 5.96
N PHE A 42 0.22 12.02 5.16
CA PHE A 42 0.26 12.54 3.79
C PHE A 42 0.46 14.06 3.69
N ILE A 43 0.36 14.79 4.80
CA ILE A 43 0.49 16.25 4.83
C ILE A 43 1.91 16.73 5.13
N ASP A 44 2.81 15.84 5.50
CA ASP A 44 4.21 16.15 5.81
C ASP A 44 5.14 15.27 4.95
N ILE A 45 5.77 15.88 3.95
CA ILE A 45 6.69 15.17 3.05
C ILE A 45 7.98 14.71 3.74
N THR A 46 8.32 15.28 4.91
CA THR A 46 9.49 14.85 5.71
C THR A 46 9.17 13.64 6.58
N GLN A 47 7.88 13.43 6.88
CA GLN A 47 7.33 12.33 7.66
C GLN A 47 6.21 11.61 6.89
N TYR A 48 6.48 11.29 5.62
CA TYR A 48 5.52 10.65 4.72
C TYR A 48 5.40 9.15 5.02
N PRO A 49 4.23 8.53 4.79
CA PRO A 49 4.06 7.10 5.02
C PRO A 49 5.05 6.26 4.21
N VAL A 50 5.60 5.22 4.82
CA VAL A 50 6.57 4.30 4.23
C VAL A 50 5.90 2.97 3.95
N PHE A 51 6.08 2.47 2.75
CA PHE A 51 5.58 1.17 2.29
C PHE A 51 6.73 0.33 1.72
N PRO A 52 6.70 -0.99 1.87
CA PRO A 52 7.77 -1.85 1.37
C PRO A 52 7.77 -1.95 -0.15
N TRP A 53 8.91 -2.10 -0.78
CA TRP A 53 8.98 -2.85 -2.02
C TRP A 53 8.59 -4.29 -1.73
N VAL A 54 7.70 -4.89 -2.50
CA VAL A 54 7.29 -6.29 -2.33
C VAL A 54 7.69 -7.15 -3.52
N ILE A 55 7.64 -6.60 -4.73
CA ILE A 55 8.09 -7.26 -5.95
C ILE A 55 9.60 -7.04 -6.11
N SER A 56 10.32 -8.05 -6.60
CA SER A 56 11.74 -7.99 -6.95
C SER A 56 12.00 -8.20 -8.45
N ASN A 57 11.00 -8.66 -9.18
CA ASN A 57 11.10 -9.01 -10.60
C ASN A 57 10.35 -8.00 -11.47
N TYR A 58 11.10 -7.09 -12.07
CA TYR A 58 10.59 -6.06 -12.98
C TYR A 58 11.04 -6.24 -14.42
N SER A 59 11.84 -7.30 -14.72
CA SER A 59 12.46 -7.53 -16.02
C SER A 59 11.74 -8.57 -16.87
N PHE A 60 10.82 -9.35 -16.31
CA PHE A 60 10.12 -10.41 -17.04
C PHE A 60 8.84 -9.90 -17.70
N ASN A 61 8.40 -10.59 -18.75
CA ASN A 61 7.19 -10.26 -19.50
C ASN A 61 5.92 -10.66 -18.74
N GLU A 62 6.03 -11.61 -17.81
CA GLU A 62 4.95 -12.09 -16.96
C GLU A 62 5.40 -12.13 -15.49
N LEU A 63 4.50 -11.79 -14.58
CA LEU A 63 4.74 -11.83 -13.15
C LEU A 63 3.78 -12.83 -12.49
N ASP A 64 4.33 -13.98 -12.08
CA ASP A 64 3.59 -14.98 -11.30
C ASP A 64 3.75 -14.69 -9.80
N LEU A 65 2.66 -14.33 -9.14
CA LEU A 65 2.64 -14.06 -7.70
C LEU A 65 2.57 -15.34 -6.83
N ASN A 66 2.59 -16.52 -7.43
CA ASN A 66 2.76 -17.78 -6.71
C ASN A 66 4.24 -18.20 -6.62
N ASP A 67 5.12 -17.59 -7.41
CA ASP A 67 6.56 -17.87 -7.34
C ASP A 67 7.24 -16.90 -6.35
N ALA A 68 7.73 -17.46 -5.24
CA ALA A 68 8.43 -16.70 -4.18
C ALA A 68 9.66 -15.94 -4.69
N ASN A 69 10.29 -16.38 -5.80
CA ASN A 69 11.45 -15.70 -6.38
C ASN A 69 11.11 -14.33 -6.99
N ASN A 70 9.83 -14.06 -7.23
CA ASN A 70 9.37 -12.76 -7.73
C ASN A 70 9.21 -11.72 -6.63
N PHE A 71 9.39 -12.12 -5.37
CA PHE A 71 9.27 -11.23 -4.21
C PHE A 71 10.62 -10.84 -3.64
N ARG A 72 10.63 -9.66 -3.01
CA ARG A 72 11.73 -9.19 -2.19
C ARG A 72 11.86 -10.01 -0.91
N ASP A 73 13.07 -10.18 -0.42
CA ASP A 73 13.32 -10.70 0.92
C ASP A 73 12.95 -9.63 1.98
N LEU A 74 11.76 -9.77 2.57
CA LEU A 74 11.24 -8.85 3.59
C LEU A 74 11.93 -9.00 4.96
N THR A 75 12.77 -10.02 5.15
CA THR A 75 13.58 -10.18 6.36
C THR A 75 14.78 -9.25 6.40
N LYS A 76 15.14 -8.65 5.25
CA LYS A 76 16.31 -7.79 5.08
C LYS A 76 15.93 -6.35 4.75
N PRO A 77 16.63 -5.34 5.28
CA PRO A 77 16.46 -3.96 4.85
C PRO A 77 16.85 -3.79 3.37
N MET A 78 16.40 -2.70 2.73
CA MET A 78 16.68 -2.44 1.31
C MET A 78 18.18 -2.45 0.98
N GLY A 79 19.01 -1.93 1.85
CA GLY A 79 20.45 -1.91 1.64
C GLY A 79 21.10 -3.30 1.66
N ALA A 80 20.50 -4.30 2.31
CA ALA A 80 21.08 -5.63 2.51
C ALA A 80 20.42 -6.73 1.65
N GLN A 81 19.80 -6.37 0.51
CA GLN A 81 19.11 -7.35 -0.35
C GLN A 81 20.06 -8.31 -1.06
N THR A 82 21.31 -7.93 -1.28
CA THR A 82 22.36 -8.80 -1.85
C THR A 82 23.48 -9.02 -0.83
N GLU A 83 24.13 -10.19 -0.89
CA GLU A 83 25.27 -10.50 0.01
C GLU A 83 26.39 -9.48 -0.11
N SER A 84 26.78 -9.11 -1.33
CA SER A 84 27.85 -8.14 -1.56
C SER A 84 27.56 -6.77 -0.94
N ARG A 85 26.31 -6.28 -1.04
CA ARG A 85 25.94 -5.00 -0.39
C ARG A 85 25.88 -5.13 1.12
N MET A 86 25.36 -6.24 1.62
CA MET A 86 25.32 -6.51 3.05
C MET A 86 26.72 -6.51 3.64
N GLU A 87 27.68 -7.16 3.01
CA GLU A 87 29.09 -7.17 3.41
C GLU A 87 29.70 -5.76 3.40
N GLU A 88 29.47 -4.95 2.33
CA GLU A 88 29.93 -3.55 2.27
C GLU A 88 29.45 -2.72 3.47
N PHE A 89 28.20 -2.89 3.86
CA PHE A 89 27.63 -2.14 5.00
C PHE A 89 28.12 -2.65 6.35
N ILE A 90 28.36 -3.95 6.50
CA ILE A 90 28.96 -4.53 7.70
C ILE A 90 30.39 -4.02 7.86
N GLU A 91 31.22 -4.09 6.80
CA GLU A 91 32.59 -3.57 6.82
C GLU A 91 32.64 -2.07 7.15
N ARG A 92 31.70 -1.28 6.62
CA ARG A 92 31.58 0.14 6.96
C ARG A 92 31.31 0.32 8.47
N PHE A 93 30.34 -0.43 9.01
CA PHE A 93 29.98 -0.35 10.43
C PHE A 93 31.16 -0.71 11.32
N GLU A 94 31.85 -1.82 11.02
CA GLU A 94 33.02 -2.30 11.77
C GLU A 94 34.19 -1.29 11.69
N SER A 95 34.47 -0.76 10.49
CA SER A 95 35.52 0.27 10.32
C SER A 95 35.23 1.54 11.11
N MET A 96 33.96 1.96 11.19
CA MET A 96 33.57 3.11 12.02
C MET A 96 33.64 2.80 13.50
N GLN A 97 33.35 1.56 13.91
CA GLN A 97 33.44 1.12 15.29
C GLN A 97 34.90 1.13 15.80
N GLU A 98 35.85 0.76 14.93
CA GLU A 98 37.31 0.81 15.26
C GLU A 98 37.84 2.24 15.47
N LEU A 99 37.16 3.26 14.87
CA LEU A 99 37.57 4.66 15.03
C LEU A 99 37.21 5.26 16.39
N GLU A 100 36.31 4.61 17.15
CA GLU A 100 35.84 5.02 18.49
C GLU A 100 35.43 6.51 18.60
N ASP A 101 34.86 7.07 17.48
CA ASP A 101 34.43 8.46 17.47
C ASP A 101 33.03 8.61 18.10
N GLU A 102 32.97 9.09 19.33
CA GLU A 102 31.70 9.35 20.04
C GLU A 102 30.77 10.35 19.30
N ARG A 103 31.34 11.24 18.49
CA ARG A 103 30.56 12.22 17.71
C ARG A 103 29.89 11.60 16.48
N SER A 104 30.47 10.53 15.96
CA SER A 104 29.97 9.80 14.81
C SER A 104 29.87 8.31 15.10
N PRO A 105 28.89 7.87 15.89
CA PRO A 105 28.72 6.45 16.20
C PRO A 105 28.52 5.65 14.92
N PRO A 106 28.94 4.37 14.90
CA PRO A 106 28.90 3.53 13.71
C PRO A 106 27.48 3.35 13.19
N PHE A 107 27.34 3.32 11.86
CA PHE A 107 26.09 3.08 11.16
C PHE A 107 26.35 2.31 9.85
N HIS A 108 25.31 1.55 9.40
CA HIS A 108 25.35 0.89 8.11
C HIS A 108 24.97 1.90 6.99
N TYR A 109 23.94 2.71 7.21
CA TYR A 109 23.37 3.60 6.19
C TYR A 109 23.51 5.07 6.55
N GLY A 110 24.16 5.84 5.67
CA GLY A 110 24.28 7.30 5.78
C GLY A 110 23.01 8.03 5.35
N THR A 111 22.21 7.42 4.48
CA THR A 111 20.92 7.93 3.98
C THR A 111 19.78 7.08 4.51
N HIS A 112 18.61 7.71 4.67
CA HIS A 112 17.41 7.03 5.15
C HIS A 112 16.56 6.53 3.97
N TYR A 113 15.70 5.51 4.22
CA TYR A 113 14.79 4.94 3.21
C TYR A 113 13.59 5.82 2.87
N SER A 114 13.36 6.91 3.59
CA SER A 114 12.29 7.89 3.35
C SER A 114 12.77 9.30 3.71
N SER A 115 12.63 10.23 2.79
CA SER A 115 12.96 11.66 2.99
C SER A 115 12.06 12.51 2.11
N ALA A 116 12.01 13.83 2.38
CA ALA A 116 11.28 14.78 1.54
C ALA A 116 11.69 14.69 0.08
N MET A 117 12.99 14.49 -0.19
CA MET A 117 13.51 14.34 -1.55
C MET A 117 13.01 13.05 -2.23
N ILE A 118 12.98 11.92 -1.53
CA ILE A 118 12.47 10.65 -2.06
C ILE A 118 11.00 10.79 -2.42
N VAL A 119 10.18 11.34 -1.52
CA VAL A 119 8.74 11.55 -1.74
C VAL A 119 8.50 12.47 -2.93
N ALA A 120 9.16 13.64 -2.93
CA ALA A 120 9.02 14.59 -4.03
C ALA A 120 9.55 14.02 -5.37
N SER A 121 10.58 13.17 -5.35
CA SER A 121 11.07 12.47 -6.53
C SER A 121 10.05 11.51 -7.11
N TYR A 122 9.40 10.69 -6.28
CA TYR A 122 8.35 9.79 -6.76
C TYR A 122 7.15 10.55 -7.32
N LEU A 123 6.72 11.61 -6.63
CA LEU A 123 5.53 12.40 -6.99
C LEU A 123 5.84 13.60 -7.89
N ILE A 124 7.01 13.65 -8.52
CA ILE A 124 7.52 14.79 -9.30
C ILE A 124 6.60 15.25 -10.44
N ARG A 125 5.67 14.37 -10.89
CA ARG A 125 4.68 14.63 -11.96
C ARG A 125 3.39 15.27 -11.49
N ILE A 126 3.22 15.38 -10.15
CA ILE A 126 1.99 15.89 -9.51
C ILE A 126 2.32 17.13 -8.66
N GLU A 127 1.56 18.22 -8.86
CA GLU A 127 1.64 19.36 -7.94
C GLU A 127 0.95 19.05 -6.60
N PRO A 128 1.45 19.53 -5.47
CA PRO A 128 2.56 20.51 -5.31
C PRO A 128 3.96 19.87 -5.26
N TYR A 129 4.12 18.58 -5.48
CA TYR A 129 5.38 17.87 -5.32
C TYR A 129 6.41 18.24 -6.40
N THR A 130 5.97 18.57 -7.61
CA THR A 130 6.82 19.13 -8.67
C THR A 130 7.55 20.40 -8.20
N THR A 131 6.79 21.31 -7.60
CA THR A 131 7.33 22.54 -7.02
C THR A 131 8.23 22.25 -5.82
N SER A 132 7.84 21.35 -4.94
CA SER A 132 8.62 20.91 -3.78
C SER A 132 9.95 20.31 -4.19
N PHE A 133 9.96 19.44 -5.22
CA PHE A 133 11.18 18.86 -5.76
C PHE A 133 12.16 19.94 -6.26
N LYS A 134 11.68 20.90 -7.04
CA LYS A 134 12.51 22.02 -7.52
C LYS A 134 13.11 22.81 -6.36
N ILE A 135 12.32 23.13 -5.33
CA ILE A 135 12.81 23.86 -4.14
C ILE A 135 13.94 23.07 -3.46
N LEU A 136 13.77 21.78 -3.25
CA LEU A 136 14.76 20.90 -2.65
C LEU A 136 16.02 20.77 -3.50
N GLN A 137 15.92 20.89 -4.84
CA GLN A 137 17.03 20.82 -5.79
C GLN A 137 17.64 22.20 -6.14
N GLY A 138 17.30 23.26 -5.41
CA GLY A 138 17.85 24.60 -5.66
C GLY A 138 17.25 25.33 -6.86
N GLY A 139 16.01 25.03 -7.23
CA GLY A 139 15.19 25.77 -8.20
C GLY A 139 15.02 25.11 -9.57
N ASN A 140 15.62 23.94 -9.82
CA ASN A 140 15.51 23.22 -11.08
C ASN A 140 15.37 21.70 -10.85
N PHE A 141 15.15 20.92 -11.93
CA PHE A 141 15.02 19.47 -11.83
C PHE A 141 16.35 18.71 -11.70
N GLY A 142 17.49 19.38 -11.96
CA GLY A 142 18.77 18.72 -12.07
C GLY A 142 18.89 17.85 -13.34
N PRO A 143 19.88 16.93 -13.40
CA PRO A 143 20.07 16.06 -14.57
C PRO A 143 18.89 15.11 -14.77
N PRO A 144 18.31 15.02 -15.99
CA PRO A 144 17.16 14.16 -16.30
C PRO A 144 17.36 12.68 -15.96
N ASP A 145 18.57 12.16 -16.11
CA ASP A 145 18.92 10.77 -15.79
C ASP A 145 18.80 10.41 -14.30
N ARG A 146 18.75 11.40 -13.41
CA ARG A 146 18.59 11.21 -11.97
C ARG A 146 17.11 11.26 -11.51
N LEU A 147 16.21 11.67 -12.41
CA LEU A 147 14.80 11.74 -12.11
C LEU A 147 14.18 10.34 -12.07
N PHE A 148 13.10 10.20 -11.32
CA PHE A 148 12.30 8.98 -11.32
C PHE A 148 11.62 8.79 -12.68
N ASN A 149 12.17 7.89 -13.49
CA ASN A 149 11.74 7.64 -14.86
C ASN A 149 11.54 6.16 -15.21
N SER A 150 11.88 5.23 -14.31
CA SER A 150 11.71 3.78 -14.53
C SER A 150 11.57 3.05 -13.21
N ILE A 151 10.60 2.13 -13.14
CA ILE A 151 10.39 1.27 -11.98
C ILE A 151 11.57 0.32 -11.79
N GLU A 152 11.96 -0.40 -12.85
CA GLU A 152 13.06 -1.36 -12.81
C GLU A 152 14.38 -0.71 -12.38
N ARG A 153 14.74 0.42 -12.99
CA ARG A 153 15.96 1.15 -12.60
C ARG A 153 15.93 1.61 -11.14
N SER A 154 14.77 2.04 -10.65
CA SER A 154 14.63 2.44 -9.25
C SER A 154 14.79 1.27 -8.29
N TRP A 155 14.25 0.10 -8.63
CA TRP A 155 14.46 -1.13 -7.87
C TRP A 155 15.92 -1.55 -7.86
N VAL A 156 16.56 -1.61 -9.03
CA VAL A 156 17.97 -2.01 -9.18
C VAL A 156 18.89 -1.05 -8.42
N SER A 157 18.66 0.25 -8.54
CA SER A 157 19.38 1.28 -7.78
C SER A 157 19.28 1.05 -6.28
N ALA A 158 18.05 0.91 -5.76
CA ALA A 158 17.79 0.79 -4.31
C ALA A 158 18.23 -0.55 -3.74
N SER A 159 18.16 -1.65 -4.51
CA SER A 159 18.43 -3.01 -4.02
C SER A 159 19.83 -3.54 -4.30
N LYS A 160 20.51 -3.03 -5.36
CA LYS A 160 21.76 -3.66 -5.87
C LYS A 160 22.92 -2.72 -6.13
N GLU A 161 22.69 -1.56 -6.77
CA GLU A 161 23.80 -0.78 -7.38
C GLU A 161 24.32 0.36 -6.50
N LEU A 162 23.42 1.24 -6.01
CA LEU A 162 23.85 2.44 -5.32
C LEU A 162 23.79 2.28 -3.79
N SER A 163 24.96 2.22 -3.15
CA SER A 163 25.02 2.11 -1.68
C SER A 163 24.43 3.32 -0.94
N THR A 164 24.23 4.44 -1.62
CA THR A 164 23.52 5.62 -1.08
C THR A 164 22.01 5.59 -1.31
N ASP A 165 21.50 4.65 -2.09
CA ASP A 165 20.08 4.50 -2.37
C ASP A 165 19.50 3.27 -1.65
N VAL A 166 18.75 3.52 -0.62
CA VAL A 166 18.07 2.48 0.19
C VAL A 166 16.58 2.78 0.32
N ARG A 167 16.02 3.54 -0.68
CA ARG A 167 14.64 4.02 -0.63
C ARG A 167 13.61 2.90 -0.59
N GLU A 168 12.62 3.08 0.26
CA GLU A 168 11.38 2.32 0.26
C GLU A 168 10.33 3.01 -0.61
N LEU A 169 9.16 2.39 -0.76
CA LEU A 169 8.04 2.96 -1.50
C LEU A 169 7.19 3.91 -0.64
N ILE A 170 6.29 4.58 -1.31
CA ILE A 170 5.20 5.39 -0.74
C ILE A 170 3.86 4.71 -1.09
N PRO A 171 2.76 5.03 -0.36
CA PRO A 171 1.47 4.36 -0.55
C PRO A 171 0.91 4.45 -1.97
N GLU A 172 1.24 5.51 -2.72
CA GLU A 172 0.75 5.78 -4.07
C GLU A 172 1.07 4.66 -5.07
N PHE A 173 2.15 3.92 -4.85
CA PHE A 173 2.47 2.73 -5.65
C PHE A 173 1.39 1.64 -5.60
N TYR A 174 0.44 1.75 -4.68
CA TYR A 174 -0.60 0.77 -4.42
C TYR A 174 -2.01 1.25 -4.71
N PHE A 175 -2.22 2.56 -5.00
CA PHE A 175 -3.58 3.08 -5.22
C PHE A 175 -3.70 4.24 -6.23
N LEU A 176 -2.60 4.90 -6.64
CA LEU A 176 -2.65 6.12 -7.44
C LEU A 176 -1.84 5.99 -8.75
N PRO A 177 -2.42 5.49 -9.85
CA PRO A 177 -1.68 5.32 -11.11
C PRO A 177 -1.20 6.63 -11.74
N GLU A 178 -1.85 7.76 -11.46
CA GLU A 178 -1.60 9.06 -12.10
C GLU A 178 -0.20 9.61 -11.80
N PHE A 179 0.44 9.23 -10.70
CA PHE A 179 1.80 9.71 -10.39
C PHE A 179 2.87 9.17 -11.36
N LEU A 180 2.56 8.12 -12.09
CA LEU A 180 3.42 7.50 -13.10
C LEU A 180 3.29 8.18 -14.48
N GLU A 181 2.31 9.05 -14.65
CA GLU A 181 1.98 9.70 -15.91
C GLU A 181 2.31 11.19 -15.89
N ASN A 182 2.94 11.69 -16.93
CA ASN A 182 3.21 13.12 -17.10
C ASN A 182 2.00 13.85 -17.71
N ILE A 183 0.86 13.80 -17.02
CA ILE A 183 -0.42 14.38 -17.46
C ILE A 183 -0.29 15.91 -17.65
N ASN A 184 0.53 16.55 -16.83
CA ASN A 184 0.73 18.00 -16.85
C ASN A 184 1.70 18.47 -17.94
N ASN A 185 2.24 17.57 -18.77
CA ASN A 185 3.21 17.85 -19.82
C ASN A 185 4.42 18.68 -19.32
N ILE A 186 4.93 18.34 -18.14
CA ILE A 186 6.09 18.99 -17.55
C ILE A 186 7.33 18.61 -18.38
N ASP A 187 8.14 19.60 -18.74
CA ASP A 187 9.42 19.38 -19.39
C ASP A 187 10.48 18.99 -18.35
N PHE A 188 10.81 17.70 -18.32
CA PHE A 188 11.85 17.14 -17.45
C PHE A 188 13.22 17.06 -18.15
N GLY A 189 13.30 17.42 -19.43
CA GLY A 189 14.50 17.34 -20.24
C GLY A 189 14.68 16.00 -20.93
N VAL A 190 15.89 15.76 -21.41
CA VAL A 190 16.26 14.62 -22.27
C VAL A 190 17.36 13.81 -21.59
N LEU A 191 17.18 12.49 -21.57
CA LEU A 191 18.17 11.53 -21.06
C LEU A 191 19.44 11.54 -21.91
N GLN A 192 20.53 11.01 -21.39
CA GLN A 192 21.76 10.80 -22.15
C GLN A 192 21.56 9.87 -23.36
N SER A 193 20.54 8.99 -23.33
CA SER A 193 20.13 8.16 -24.47
C SER A 193 19.51 8.95 -25.63
N GLY A 194 19.09 10.20 -25.40
CA GLY A 194 18.38 11.03 -26.38
C GLY A 194 16.86 11.00 -26.23
N ASP A 195 16.31 10.22 -25.31
CA ASP A 195 14.89 10.11 -25.07
C ASP A 195 14.39 11.20 -24.12
N SER A 196 13.23 11.79 -24.40
CA SER A 196 12.60 12.75 -23.49
C SER A 196 12.03 12.04 -22.26
N VAL A 197 12.21 12.63 -21.08
CA VAL A 197 11.60 12.14 -19.85
C VAL A 197 10.12 12.54 -19.83
N GLY A 198 9.25 11.52 -19.97
CA GLY A 198 7.80 11.67 -19.93
C GLY A 198 7.17 10.88 -18.79
N ASN A 199 6.35 9.89 -19.15
CA ASN A 199 5.81 8.91 -18.21
C ASN A 199 6.92 8.02 -17.64
N VAL A 200 6.64 7.36 -16.52
CA VAL A 200 7.55 6.37 -15.93
C VAL A 200 7.54 5.10 -16.80
N HIS A 201 8.73 4.57 -17.11
CA HIS A 201 8.84 3.28 -17.77
C HIS A 201 8.41 2.17 -16.84
N LEU A 202 7.40 1.42 -17.29
CA LEU A 202 6.79 0.33 -16.55
C LEU A 202 7.39 -1.01 -16.96
N PRO A 203 7.33 -2.04 -16.09
CA PRO A 203 7.67 -3.42 -16.47
C PRO A 203 6.77 -3.94 -17.60
N GLU A 204 7.30 -4.86 -18.42
CA GLU A 204 6.58 -5.40 -19.57
C GLU A 204 5.26 -6.10 -19.21
N TRP A 205 5.20 -6.77 -18.05
CA TRP A 205 4.00 -7.43 -17.53
C TRP A 205 2.81 -6.49 -17.26
N CYS A 206 3.01 -5.16 -17.28
CA CYS A 206 1.94 -4.17 -17.19
C CYS A 206 1.32 -3.80 -18.55
N ASN A 207 1.91 -4.25 -19.68
CA ASN A 207 1.48 -3.87 -21.03
C ASN A 207 1.33 -2.34 -21.20
N GLY A 208 2.19 -1.55 -20.56
CA GLY A 208 2.17 -0.08 -20.61
C GLY A 208 1.06 0.59 -19.80
N SER A 209 0.27 -0.16 -19.03
CA SER A 209 -0.82 0.38 -18.20
C SER A 209 -0.35 0.72 -16.79
N THR A 210 -0.41 2.00 -16.42
CA THR A 210 -0.14 2.48 -15.04
C THR A 210 -1.11 1.91 -14.03
N THR A 211 -2.38 1.78 -14.41
CA THR A 211 -3.40 1.14 -13.59
C THR A 211 -3.09 -0.34 -13.35
N ALA A 212 -2.69 -1.09 -14.40
CA ALA A 212 -2.31 -2.49 -14.25
C ALA A 212 -1.10 -2.65 -13.32
N PHE A 213 -0.12 -1.74 -13.39
CA PHE A 213 1.03 -1.72 -12.49
C PHE A 213 0.61 -1.57 -11.02
N VAL A 214 -0.19 -0.54 -10.73
CA VAL A 214 -0.64 -0.24 -9.34
C VAL A 214 -1.48 -1.38 -8.78
N LEU A 215 -2.40 -1.93 -9.58
CA LEU A 215 -3.22 -3.07 -9.15
C LEU A 215 -2.39 -4.33 -8.91
N LYS A 216 -1.38 -4.59 -9.76
CA LYS A 216 -0.49 -5.73 -9.58
C LYS A 216 0.40 -5.58 -8.34
N ASN A 217 0.85 -4.37 -8.04
CA ASN A 217 1.55 -4.07 -6.79
C ASN A 217 0.64 -4.31 -5.57
N LEU A 218 -0.62 -3.85 -5.63
CA LEU A 218 -1.58 -4.09 -4.55
C LEU A 218 -1.88 -5.59 -4.40
N GLU A 219 -2.08 -6.32 -5.51
CA GLU A 219 -2.25 -7.77 -5.50
C GLU A 219 -1.04 -8.48 -4.87
N ALA A 220 0.17 -8.03 -5.19
CA ALA A 220 1.40 -8.56 -4.60
C ALA A 220 1.49 -8.26 -3.09
N LEU A 221 1.14 -7.04 -2.67
CA LEU A 221 1.12 -6.67 -1.24
C LEU A 221 0.14 -7.52 -0.43
N GLU A 222 -1.01 -7.87 -1.02
CA GLU A 222 -2.05 -8.68 -0.37
C GLU A 222 -1.89 -10.19 -0.63
N SER A 223 -0.82 -10.62 -1.31
CA SER A 223 -0.54 -12.04 -1.57
C SER A 223 -0.27 -12.83 -0.28
N ASP A 224 -0.42 -14.14 -0.35
CA ASP A 224 -0.11 -15.03 0.78
C ASP A 224 1.37 -14.91 1.17
N TYR A 225 2.28 -14.86 0.19
CA TYR A 225 3.72 -14.72 0.44
C TYR A 225 4.03 -13.45 1.26
N VAL A 226 3.50 -12.30 0.85
CA VAL A 226 3.73 -11.04 1.59
C VAL A 226 3.04 -11.08 2.94
N SER A 227 1.82 -11.61 3.03
CA SER A 227 1.08 -11.74 4.29
C SER A 227 1.84 -12.57 5.32
N GLU A 228 2.49 -13.64 4.90
CA GLU A 228 3.32 -14.49 5.76
C GLU A 228 4.61 -13.81 6.23
N ASN A 229 5.17 -12.88 5.44
CA ASN A 229 6.50 -12.32 5.66
C ASN A 229 6.52 -10.84 6.07
N LEU A 230 5.41 -10.11 5.95
CA LEU A 230 5.33 -8.67 6.18
C LEU A 230 5.73 -8.26 7.61
N HIS A 231 5.47 -9.12 8.59
CA HIS A 231 5.86 -8.89 9.99
C HIS A 231 7.38 -8.69 10.16
N HIS A 232 8.22 -9.31 9.33
CA HIS A 232 9.66 -9.12 9.34
C HIS A 232 10.06 -7.71 8.91
N TRP A 233 9.42 -7.18 7.85
CA TRP A 233 9.64 -5.81 7.43
C TRP A 233 9.13 -4.79 8.48
N ILE A 234 7.99 -5.09 9.12
CA ILE A 234 7.47 -4.27 10.21
C ILE A 234 8.45 -4.23 11.39
N ASP A 235 9.08 -5.34 11.72
CA ASP A 235 10.13 -5.41 12.77
C ASP A 235 11.33 -4.51 12.46
N LEU A 236 11.70 -4.36 11.18
CA LEU A 236 12.81 -3.49 10.75
C LEU A 236 12.44 -2.01 10.80
N VAL A 237 11.21 -1.64 10.42
CA VAL A 237 10.80 -0.23 10.20
C VAL A 237 10.09 0.35 11.41
N PHE A 238 9.22 -0.41 12.08
CA PHE A 238 8.40 0.04 13.20
C PHE A 238 8.63 -0.75 14.48
N GLY A 239 9.47 -1.78 14.43
CA GLY A 239 9.63 -2.77 15.49
C GLY A 239 10.99 -2.77 16.18
N TYR A 240 11.24 -3.86 16.87
CA TYR A 240 12.39 -4.03 17.75
C TYR A 240 13.75 -4.05 17.02
N LYS A 241 13.77 -4.38 15.72
CA LYS A 241 14.98 -4.33 14.88
C LYS A 241 15.33 -2.93 14.35
N GLN A 242 14.64 -1.90 14.84
CA GLN A 242 14.93 -0.52 14.47
C GLN A 242 16.10 0.07 15.26
N ARG A 243 16.35 -0.39 16.47
CA ARG A 243 17.35 0.17 17.40
C ARG A 243 18.09 -0.91 18.18
N GLY A 244 19.23 -0.53 18.75
CA GLY A 244 20.00 -1.40 19.66
C GLY A 244 20.72 -2.52 18.94
N LYS A 245 21.00 -3.60 19.69
CA LYS A 245 21.74 -4.76 19.20
C LYS A 245 21.04 -5.45 18.04
N GLU A 246 19.73 -5.58 18.12
CA GLU A 246 18.90 -6.23 17.11
C GLU A 246 18.95 -5.48 15.75
N ALA A 247 19.13 -4.15 15.78
CA ALA A 247 19.35 -3.38 14.56
C ALA A 247 20.74 -3.62 13.97
N VAL A 248 21.77 -3.79 14.81
CA VAL A 248 23.11 -4.15 14.35
C VAL A 248 23.10 -5.54 13.71
N ASP A 249 22.52 -6.52 14.40
CA ASP A 249 22.42 -7.91 13.92
C ASP A 249 21.60 -8.02 12.62
N ALA A 250 20.64 -7.10 12.42
CA ALA A 250 19.81 -7.01 11.21
C ALA A 250 20.42 -6.14 10.09
N VAL A 251 21.63 -5.60 10.27
CA VAL A 251 22.25 -4.64 9.34
C VAL A 251 21.34 -3.45 9.04
N ASN A 252 20.70 -2.87 10.07
CA ASN A 252 19.63 -1.88 9.96
C ASN A 252 19.89 -0.59 10.78
N VAL A 253 21.15 -0.24 11.02
CA VAL A 253 21.52 0.97 11.75
C VAL A 253 21.74 2.13 10.79
N PHE A 254 21.01 3.22 10.99
CA PHE A 254 21.12 4.48 10.25
C PHE A 254 22.01 5.50 10.98
N ASN A 255 22.40 6.55 10.27
CA ASN A 255 23.09 7.68 10.88
C ASN A 255 22.24 8.21 12.06
N LYS A 256 22.91 8.63 13.13
CA LYS A 256 22.24 9.09 14.36
C LYS A 256 21.22 10.20 14.16
N LEU A 257 21.43 11.09 13.18
CA LEU A 257 20.50 12.17 12.86
C LEU A 257 19.17 11.68 12.25
N SER A 258 19.11 10.43 11.79
CA SER A 258 17.86 9.81 11.32
C SER A 258 16.94 9.39 12.48
N TYR A 259 17.44 9.35 13.72
CA TYR A 259 16.65 8.93 14.88
C TYR A 259 16.05 10.14 15.61
N SER A 260 14.79 10.05 16.03
CA SER A 260 14.15 11.06 16.87
C SER A 260 14.86 11.19 18.22
N GLY A 261 15.02 12.40 18.71
CA GLY A 261 15.68 12.68 20.01
C GLY A 261 17.10 13.23 19.90
N TYR A 262 17.74 13.20 18.74
CA TYR A 262 19.05 13.81 18.49
C TYR A 262 18.95 15.28 17.97
N THR A 263 17.86 15.94 18.27
CA THR A 263 17.59 17.33 17.83
C THR A 263 18.10 18.39 18.82
N SER A 264 18.72 17.99 19.93
CA SER A 264 19.33 18.97 20.84
C SER A 264 20.64 19.49 20.25
N ILE A 265 20.89 20.81 20.41
CA ILE A 265 22.11 21.47 19.95
C ILE A 265 23.38 20.78 20.52
N LYS A 266 23.27 20.13 21.69
CA LYS A 266 24.36 19.41 22.34
C LYS A 266 24.74 18.10 21.63
N ASP A 267 23.81 17.52 20.87
CA ASP A 267 23.98 16.22 20.18
C ASP A 267 24.23 16.42 18.67
N SER A 268 24.22 17.67 18.17
CA SER A 268 24.45 17.94 16.76
C SER A 268 25.93 17.73 16.41
N VAL A 269 26.16 17.14 15.24
CA VAL A 269 27.51 17.02 14.64
C VAL A 269 28.01 18.40 14.21
N PHE A 270 27.09 19.33 14.02
CA PHE A 270 27.34 20.70 13.57
C PHE A 270 27.01 21.67 14.70
N ASP A 271 27.84 22.67 14.89
CA ASP A 271 27.59 23.78 15.84
C ASP A 271 26.46 24.73 15.32
N ASP A 272 25.95 24.46 14.13
CA ASP A 272 24.92 25.23 13.46
C ASP A 272 23.59 24.46 13.43
N VAL A 273 22.56 25.01 14.10
CA VAL A 273 21.21 24.44 14.19
C VAL A 273 20.53 24.39 12.83
N ASP A 274 20.71 25.40 12.00
CA ASP A 274 20.08 25.47 10.68
C ASP A 274 20.64 24.42 9.74
N LEU A 275 21.96 24.19 9.81
CA LEU A 275 22.60 23.12 9.05
C LEU A 275 22.14 21.74 9.52
N THR A 276 22.05 21.51 10.82
CA THR A 276 21.55 20.25 11.39
C THR A 276 20.11 19.98 10.97
N THR A 277 19.25 20.99 11.05
CA THR A 277 17.85 20.90 10.61
C THR A 277 17.76 20.61 9.11
N SER A 278 18.56 21.27 8.29
CA SER A 278 18.62 21.02 6.85
C SER A 278 19.06 19.58 6.53
N VAL A 279 20.06 19.05 7.26
CA VAL A 279 20.49 17.67 7.10
C VAL A 279 19.37 16.69 7.45
N ILE A 280 18.68 16.91 8.58
CA ILE A 280 17.56 16.05 9.01
C ILE A 280 16.45 16.04 7.94
N HIS A 281 16.09 17.21 7.39
CA HIS A 281 15.07 17.29 6.35
C HIS A 281 15.48 16.60 5.05
N ASN A 282 16.74 16.72 4.64
CA ASN A 282 17.22 16.16 3.39
C ASN A 282 17.46 14.64 3.46
N PHE A 283 17.97 14.14 4.59
CA PHE A 283 18.32 12.72 4.74
C PHE A 283 17.20 11.88 5.34
N GLY A 284 16.16 12.51 5.90
CA GLY A 284 14.99 11.85 6.46
C GLY A 284 15.17 11.34 7.88
N GLN A 285 14.06 10.98 8.49
CA GLN A 285 13.98 10.40 9.83
C GLN A 285 13.20 9.08 9.80
N ILE A 286 13.60 8.13 10.64
CA ILE A 286 12.88 6.89 10.82
C ILE A 286 11.54 7.12 11.54
N PRO A 287 10.52 6.31 11.29
CA PRO A 287 9.26 6.34 12.03
C PRO A 287 9.48 6.14 13.54
N LEU A 288 8.53 6.56 14.35
CA LEU A 288 8.54 6.19 15.77
C LEU A 288 8.46 4.67 15.91
N GLN A 289 9.27 4.12 16.83
CA GLN A 289 9.22 2.69 17.15
C GLN A 289 7.91 2.38 17.89
N LEU A 290 7.13 1.45 17.35
CA LEU A 290 5.82 1.05 17.89
C LEU A 290 5.90 -0.25 18.69
N PHE A 291 6.78 -1.17 18.29
CA PHE A 291 6.85 -2.52 18.84
C PHE A 291 8.25 -2.81 19.41
N ASN A 292 8.29 -3.33 20.64
CA ASN A 292 9.52 -3.64 21.36
C ASN A 292 9.86 -5.15 21.36
N SER A 293 9.04 -5.95 20.72
CA SER A 293 9.19 -7.41 20.57
C SER A 293 8.79 -7.82 19.16
N ASN A 294 9.03 -9.08 18.80
CA ASN A 294 8.65 -9.63 17.52
C ASN A 294 7.19 -9.30 17.21
N HIS A 295 6.96 -8.74 16.04
CA HIS A 295 5.61 -8.49 15.54
C HIS A 295 4.90 -9.84 15.29
N PRO A 296 3.60 -9.96 15.63
CA PRO A 296 2.87 -11.19 15.35
C PRO A 296 2.83 -11.45 13.84
N GLN A 297 3.00 -12.71 13.48
CA GLN A 297 2.81 -13.14 12.09
C GLN A 297 1.32 -13.09 11.76
N ARG A 298 1.01 -12.67 10.54
CA ARG A 298 -0.34 -12.76 10.03
C ARG A 298 -0.66 -14.22 9.77
N ALA A 299 -1.79 -14.64 10.24
CA ALA A 299 -2.24 -15.98 9.96
C ALA A 299 -2.64 -16.08 8.48
N THR A 300 -2.12 -17.08 7.79
CA THR A 300 -2.43 -17.33 6.38
C THR A 300 -3.85 -17.90 6.29
N PRO A 301 -4.73 -17.33 5.48
CA PRO A 301 -6.02 -17.93 5.24
C PRO A 301 -5.85 -19.23 4.44
N HIS A 302 -5.84 -20.35 5.12
CA HIS A 302 -5.90 -21.64 4.43
C HIS A 302 -7.36 -21.89 4.00
N PHE A 303 -7.66 -21.61 2.73
CA PHE A 303 -8.88 -22.09 2.12
C PHE A 303 -8.84 -23.62 2.05
N ASN A 304 -9.52 -24.25 2.97
CA ASN A 304 -9.69 -25.70 2.89
C ASN A 304 -10.82 -25.99 1.87
N ARG A 305 -10.41 -26.22 0.61
CA ARG A 305 -11.25 -26.37 -0.60
C ARG A 305 -12.40 -27.38 -0.47
N GLY A 306 -12.44 -28.16 0.61
CA GLY A 306 -13.41 -29.24 0.82
C GLY A 306 -14.60 -28.92 1.70
N MET A 307 -14.69 -27.72 2.30
CA MET A 307 -15.67 -27.46 3.37
C MET A 307 -16.68 -26.35 3.11
N ILE A 308 -16.80 -25.80 1.91
CA ILE A 308 -17.92 -24.93 1.60
C ILE A 308 -19.05 -25.75 0.97
N SER A 309 -19.80 -26.45 1.79
CA SER A 309 -21.13 -26.94 1.41
C SER A 309 -22.17 -25.93 1.89
N VAL A 310 -22.59 -25.07 1.01
CA VAL A 310 -23.71 -24.17 1.26
C VAL A 310 -24.99 -24.96 1.02
N SER A 311 -25.75 -25.25 2.10
CA SER A 311 -27.10 -25.80 1.98
C SER A 311 -27.99 -24.73 1.32
N LYS A 312 -28.64 -25.08 0.21
CA LYS A 312 -29.57 -24.20 -0.53
C LYS A 312 -30.75 -23.66 0.33
N ASP A 313 -30.98 -24.22 1.49
CA ASP A 313 -32.13 -23.90 2.35
C ASP A 313 -31.80 -23.01 3.56
N SER A 314 -30.53 -22.66 3.77
CA SER A 314 -30.17 -21.81 4.90
C SER A 314 -30.07 -20.35 4.46
N LYS A 315 -30.94 -19.50 5.01
CA LYS A 315 -30.74 -18.04 5.09
C LYS A 315 -29.58 -17.70 6.05
N GLN A 316 -28.60 -18.60 6.18
CA GLN A 316 -27.46 -18.38 7.06
C GLN A 316 -26.40 -17.60 6.32
N VAL A 317 -26.08 -16.49 6.87
CA VAL A 317 -24.99 -15.62 6.46
C VAL A 317 -23.71 -16.25 6.98
N LEU A 318 -22.78 -16.55 6.07
CA LEU A 318 -21.46 -17.06 6.40
C LEU A 318 -20.49 -15.90 6.55
N THR A 319 -19.90 -15.74 7.71
CA THR A 319 -18.77 -14.84 7.90
C THR A 319 -17.53 -15.55 7.44
N CYS A 320 -17.04 -15.17 6.26
CA CYS A 320 -15.70 -15.56 5.83
C CYS A 320 -14.68 -14.73 6.60
N LEU A 321 -14.25 -15.21 7.75
CA LEU A 321 -13.06 -14.72 8.43
C LEU A 321 -11.83 -15.29 7.69
N HIS A 322 -10.76 -14.52 7.60
CA HIS A 322 -9.51 -14.89 6.90
C HIS A 322 -8.75 -16.08 7.52
N HIS A 323 -9.41 -16.90 8.28
CA HIS A 323 -8.85 -18.14 8.86
C HIS A 323 -9.82 -19.27 8.71
N PHE A 324 -9.62 -20.07 7.69
CA PHE A 324 -10.49 -21.18 7.39
C PHE A 324 -9.84 -22.53 7.62
N ASN A 325 -9.42 -22.79 8.84
CA ASN A 325 -9.39 -24.18 9.30
C ASN A 325 -10.71 -24.59 9.97
N GLU A 326 -11.57 -23.64 10.33
CA GLU A 326 -12.86 -23.91 10.97
C GLU A 326 -13.88 -22.83 10.58
N MET A 327 -15.09 -23.22 10.18
CA MET A 327 -16.20 -22.29 9.98
C MET A 327 -16.78 -21.93 11.33
N TYR A 328 -16.70 -20.65 11.71
CA TYR A 328 -17.41 -20.14 12.87
C TYR A 328 -18.75 -19.57 12.45
N VAL A 329 -19.83 -20.05 13.08
CA VAL A 329 -21.13 -19.38 13.06
C VAL A 329 -21.14 -18.42 14.24
N GLU A 330 -20.85 -17.17 14.00
CA GLU A 330 -20.92 -16.13 15.03
C GLU A 330 -22.31 -15.49 15.10
N SER A 331 -22.54 -14.70 16.15
CA SER A 331 -23.81 -14.05 16.42
C SER A 331 -24.28 -13.13 15.27
N GLU A 332 -25.57 -12.82 15.21
CA GLU A 332 -26.20 -12.08 14.08
C GLU A 332 -25.56 -10.73 13.73
N LYS A 333 -24.77 -10.13 14.62
CA LYS A 333 -24.10 -8.85 14.40
C LYS A 333 -22.76 -8.92 13.67
N GLU A 334 -22.17 -10.11 13.51
CA GLU A 334 -20.80 -10.29 12.96
C GLU A 334 -20.77 -11.09 11.65
N ARG A 335 -21.91 -11.19 10.97
CA ARG A 335 -22.05 -12.04 9.77
C ARG A 335 -21.73 -11.28 8.49
N GLY A 336 -20.86 -11.86 7.66
CA GLY A 336 -20.66 -11.45 6.27
C GLY A 336 -21.81 -11.94 5.36
N LEU A 337 -21.88 -11.41 4.14
CA LEU A 337 -22.89 -11.76 3.15
C LEU A 337 -22.26 -12.57 2.02
N GLU A 338 -23.00 -13.55 1.49
CA GLU A 338 -22.68 -14.20 0.24
C GLU A 338 -23.55 -13.61 -0.88
N PHE A 339 -22.91 -13.19 -1.96
CA PHE A 339 -23.58 -12.75 -3.18
C PHE A 339 -23.22 -13.71 -4.31
N VAL A 340 -24.19 -14.53 -4.74
CA VAL A 340 -24.02 -15.45 -5.87
C VAL A 340 -24.25 -14.65 -7.15
N LEU A 341 -23.20 -14.46 -7.95
CA LEU A 341 -23.29 -13.70 -9.21
C LEU A 341 -23.79 -14.59 -10.35
N ASN A 342 -23.30 -15.84 -10.41
CA ASN A 342 -23.74 -16.89 -11.32
C ASN A 342 -23.39 -18.27 -10.73
N ASP A 343 -23.56 -19.34 -11.50
CA ASP A 343 -23.30 -20.72 -11.03
C ASP A 343 -21.85 -20.95 -10.62
N ASP A 344 -20.91 -20.20 -11.20
CA ASP A 344 -19.46 -20.38 -11.00
C ASP A 344 -18.82 -19.32 -10.11
N ILE A 345 -19.41 -18.12 -10.02
CA ILE A 345 -18.82 -16.96 -9.34
C ILE A 345 -19.68 -16.51 -8.16
N SER A 346 -19.08 -16.44 -6.99
CA SER A 346 -19.66 -15.88 -5.77
C SER A 346 -18.73 -14.84 -5.15
N ILE A 347 -19.29 -13.82 -4.51
CA ILE A 347 -18.56 -12.86 -3.69
C ILE A 347 -18.98 -13.05 -2.23
N PHE A 348 -18.00 -13.25 -1.37
CA PHE A 348 -18.17 -13.30 0.08
C PHE A 348 -17.67 -11.99 0.68
N THR A 349 -18.38 -11.45 1.63
CA THR A 349 -17.99 -10.23 2.34
C THR A 349 -17.74 -10.50 3.81
N ASN A 350 -16.94 -9.68 4.46
CA ASN A 350 -16.78 -9.68 5.91
C ASN A 350 -17.36 -8.40 6.54
N VAL A 351 -17.41 -8.38 7.85
CA VAL A 351 -17.94 -7.24 8.62
C VAL A 351 -17.06 -5.97 8.55
N LEU A 352 -15.90 -6.04 7.94
CA LEU A 352 -14.98 -4.91 7.79
C LEU A 352 -14.92 -4.39 6.34
N GLY A 353 -15.83 -4.85 5.47
CA GLY A 353 -15.89 -4.42 4.07
C GLY A 353 -14.94 -5.17 3.14
N GLY A 354 -14.20 -6.17 3.63
CA GLY A 354 -13.42 -7.06 2.78
C GLY A 354 -14.32 -7.94 1.92
N MET A 355 -13.95 -8.13 0.64
CA MET A 355 -14.65 -9.00 -0.29
C MET A 355 -13.71 -10.06 -0.83
N ILE A 356 -14.21 -11.28 -1.02
CA ILE A 356 -13.50 -12.39 -1.67
C ILE A 356 -14.36 -12.88 -2.81
N LEU A 357 -13.84 -12.77 -4.02
CA LEU A 357 -14.43 -13.36 -5.21
C LEU A 357 -13.94 -14.80 -5.34
N LEU A 358 -14.87 -15.75 -5.40
CA LEU A 358 -14.60 -17.15 -5.63
C LEU A 358 -15.05 -17.52 -7.04
N ASP A 359 -14.12 -18.02 -7.86
CA ASP A 359 -14.38 -18.63 -9.16
C ASP A 359 -14.29 -20.14 -9.00
N LYS A 360 -15.44 -20.81 -9.02
CA LYS A 360 -15.55 -22.28 -8.82
C LYS A 360 -15.04 -23.06 -10.01
N GLU A 361 -15.20 -22.54 -11.24
CA GLU A 361 -14.75 -23.20 -12.46
C GLU A 361 -13.22 -23.27 -12.50
N LYS A 362 -12.56 -22.15 -12.24
CA LYS A 362 -11.09 -22.06 -12.20
C LYS A 362 -10.50 -22.50 -10.88
N ASN A 363 -11.35 -22.72 -9.86
CA ASN A 363 -10.94 -23.04 -8.50
C ASN A 363 -9.94 -22.02 -7.93
N THR A 364 -10.19 -20.76 -8.17
CA THR A 364 -9.38 -19.61 -7.72
C THR A 364 -10.19 -18.69 -6.84
N HIS A 365 -9.51 -17.97 -5.97
CA HIS A 365 -10.11 -16.89 -5.20
C HIS A 365 -9.28 -15.62 -5.33
N LYS A 366 -9.94 -14.47 -5.25
CA LYS A 366 -9.32 -13.15 -5.32
C LYS A 366 -9.89 -12.26 -4.24
N HIS A 367 -9.01 -11.53 -3.54
CA HIS A 367 -9.40 -10.51 -2.61
C HIS A 367 -9.70 -9.20 -3.36
N LEU A 368 -10.86 -8.62 -3.08
CA LEU A 368 -11.26 -7.32 -3.60
C LEU A 368 -11.24 -6.31 -2.46
N HIS A 369 -10.34 -5.35 -2.53
CA HIS A 369 -10.15 -4.33 -1.49
C HIS A 369 -10.65 -2.98 -1.98
N GLY A 370 -11.39 -2.27 -1.13
CA GLY A 370 -11.91 -0.94 -1.48
C GLY A 370 -12.92 -0.39 -0.47
N HIS A 371 -13.66 -1.24 0.22
CA HIS A 371 -14.53 -0.85 1.31
C HIS A 371 -13.83 -0.98 2.66
N TYR A 372 -14.26 -0.14 3.60
CA TYR A 372 -13.78 -0.11 4.99
C TYR A 372 -14.93 -0.25 6.01
N SER A 373 -16.12 -0.49 5.50
CA SER A 373 -17.35 -0.69 6.26
C SER A 373 -18.08 -1.91 5.69
N PRO A 374 -18.93 -2.59 6.47
CA PRO A 374 -19.66 -3.77 6.03
C PRO A 374 -20.46 -3.50 4.76
N ILE A 375 -20.41 -4.44 3.81
CA ILE A 375 -21.19 -4.33 2.58
C ILE A 375 -22.60 -4.78 2.83
N LYS A 376 -23.55 -3.89 2.59
CA LYS A 376 -24.98 -4.16 2.77
C LYS A 376 -25.70 -4.61 1.51
N LYS A 377 -25.16 -4.24 0.33
CA LYS A 377 -25.78 -4.59 -0.94
C LYS A 377 -24.75 -4.72 -2.07
N LEU A 378 -25.02 -5.64 -2.98
CA LEU A 378 -24.25 -5.81 -4.21
C LEU A 378 -25.22 -5.99 -5.39
N VAL A 379 -25.00 -5.23 -6.45
CA VAL A 379 -25.73 -5.31 -7.72
C VAL A 379 -24.77 -5.86 -8.76
N TYR A 380 -25.15 -6.95 -9.42
CA TYR A 380 -24.36 -7.53 -10.51
C TYR A 380 -25.06 -7.27 -11.86
N LEU A 381 -24.36 -6.57 -12.74
CA LEU A 381 -24.77 -6.29 -14.10
C LEU A 381 -24.12 -7.32 -15.01
N LYS A 382 -24.78 -8.46 -15.18
CA LYS A 382 -24.25 -9.65 -15.88
C LYS A 382 -23.79 -9.35 -17.31
N ASN A 383 -24.60 -8.60 -18.08
CA ASN A 383 -24.30 -8.28 -19.48
C ASN A 383 -23.07 -7.36 -19.63
N TYR A 384 -22.67 -6.70 -18.56
CA TYR A 384 -21.52 -5.79 -18.52
C TYR A 384 -20.35 -6.37 -17.70
N ASN A 385 -20.55 -7.55 -17.13
CA ASN A 385 -19.57 -8.20 -16.26
C ASN A 385 -19.08 -7.31 -15.11
N MET A 386 -19.98 -6.51 -14.58
CA MET A 386 -19.70 -5.47 -13.61
C MET A 386 -20.50 -5.68 -12.33
N ALA A 387 -19.85 -5.55 -11.18
CA ALA A 387 -20.54 -5.50 -9.90
C ALA A 387 -20.44 -4.10 -9.28
N ILE A 388 -21.47 -3.73 -8.53
CA ILE A 388 -21.53 -2.49 -7.78
C ILE A 388 -21.85 -2.87 -6.35
N SER A 389 -20.94 -2.56 -5.43
CA SER A 389 -21.07 -2.82 -4.00
C SER A 389 -21.39 -1.54 -3.25
N LEU A 390 -22.29 -1.63 -2.29
CA LEU A 390 -22.69 -0.55 -1.41
C LEU A 390 -22.45 -0.96 0.04
N ASP A 391 -21.71 -0.17 0.80
CA ASP A 391 -21.45 -0.40 2.21
C ASP A 391 -22.39 0.36 3.15
N GLU A 392 -22.25 0.13 4.45
CA GLU A 392 -23.08 0.77 5.48
C GLU A 392 -22.83 2.29 5.60
N ASP A 393 -21.64 2.75 5.25
CA ASP A 393 -21.28 4.18 5.22
C ASP A 393 -21.78 4.90 3.96
N GLY A 394 -22.49 4.20 3.06
CA GLY A 394 -23.05 4.77 1.85
C GLY A 394 -22.04 4.93 0.72
N ILE A 395 -20.88 4.30 0.80
CA ILE A 395 -19.89 4.27 -0.26
C ILE A 395 -20.27 3.19 -1.28
N CYS A 396 -20.26 3.56 -2.55
CA CYS A 396 -20.65 2.71 -3.65
C CYS A 396 -19.50 2.54 -4.63
N LEU A 397 -18.97 1.32 -4.77
CA LEU A 397 -17.82 1.01 -5.60
C LEU A 397 -18.19 0.15 -6.80
N LYS A 398 -17.54 0.40 -7.95
CA LYS A 398 -17.72 -0.33 -9.21
C LYS A 398 -16.54 -1.28 -9.44
N TRP A 399 -16.86 -2.52 -9.79
CA TRP A 399 -15.89 -3.62 -10.00
C TRP A 399 -16.08 -4.25 -11.37
N LEU A 400 -14.99 -4.50 -12.05
CA LEU A 400 -14.98 -5.36 -13.24
C LEU A 400 -14.61 -6.79 -12.80
N ILE A 401 -15.54 -7.72 -12.94
CA ILE A 401 -15.45 -9.02 -12.27
C ILE A 401 -14.45 -9.96 -12.94
N THR A 402 -14.37 -10.00 -14.27
CA THR A 402 -13.40 -10.87 -14.97
C THR A 402 -11.96 -10.47 -14.73
N GLU A 403 -11.70 -9.18 -14.67
CA GLU A 403 -10.36 -8.62 -14.45
C GLU A 403 -10.04 -8.45 -12.97
N HIS A 404 -11.03 -8.65 -12.08
CA HIS A 404 -10.90 -8.47 -10.63
C HIS A 404 -10.46 -7.04 -10.24
N VAL A 405 -10.93 -6.04 -10.96
CA VAL A 405 -10.45 -4.65 -10.87
C VAL A 405 -11.51 -3.75 -10.26
N LEU A 406 -11.11 -2.93 -9.29
CA LEU A 406 -11.89 -1.77 -8.85
C LEU A 406 -11.80 -0.67 -9.91
N ILE A 407 -12.94 -0.34 -10.54
CA ILE A 407 -13.00 0.72 -11.55
C ILE A 407 -13.07 2.11 -10.88
N GLY A 408 -13.74 2.22 -9.74
CA GLY A 408 -13.86 3.47 -9.00
C GLY A 408 -15.12 3.59 -8.16
N ASN A 409 -15.28 4.76 -7.56
CA ASN A 409 -16.46 5.11 -6.78
C ASN A 409 -17.60 5.58 -7.72
N LEU A 410 -18.81 5.10 -7.46
CA LEU A 410 -19.97 5.45 -8.29
C LEU A 410 -20.35 6.94 -8.16
N LYS A 411 -20.33 7.50 -6.93
CA LYS A 411 -20.66 8.89 -6.68
C LYS A 411 -19.86 9.42 -5.49
N LYS A 412 -18.83 10.19 -5.79
CA LYS A 412 -17.89 10.67 -4.78
C LYS A 412 -18.53 11.76 -3.90
N GLY A 413 -18.44 11.58 -2.58
CA GLY A 413 -18.86 12.60 -1.61
C GLY A 413 -20.36 12.68 -1.31
N ILE A 414 -21.15 11.68 -1.75
CA ILE A 414 -22.58 11.56 -1.44
C ILE A 414 -22.82 10.19 -0.80
N SER A 415 -23.48 10.17 0.34
CA SER A 415 -23.90 8.95 0.99
C SER A 415 -25.09 8.32 0.27
N ILE A 416 -24.93 7.09 -0.21
CA ILE A 416 -25.93 6.31 -0.92
C ILE A 416 -26.56 5.34 0.08
N ILE A 417 -27.87 5.36 0.22
CA ILE A 417 -28.59 4.45 1.14
C ILE A 417 -29.13 3.21 0.45
N ASP A 418 -29.42 3.28 -0.85
CA ASP A 418 -29.88 2.12 -1.61
C ASP A 418 -29.53 2.24 -3.10
N ILE A 419 -29.37 1.09 -3.78
CA ILE A 419 -29.05 1.00 -5.20
C ILE A 419 -29.71 -0.20 -5.85
N TRP A 420 -30.15 -0.01 -7.10
CA TRP A 420 -30.67 -1.05 -7.98
C TRP A 420 -30.09 -0.88 -9.39
N GLY A 421 -29.91 -1.95 -10.10
CA GLY A 421 -29.33 -1.92 -11.44
C GLY A 421 -30.14 -2.68 -12.47
N SER A 422 -30.05 -2.26 -13.72
CA SER A 422 -30.67 -2.91 -14.89
C SER A 422 -29.59 -3.58 -15.74
N ASP A 423 -29.69 -4.89 -15.91
CA ASP A 423 -28.82 -5.68 -16.78
C ASP A 423 -28.90 -5.29 -18.27
N ASN A 424 -30.00 -4.69 -18.67
CA ASN A 424 -30.24 -4.38 -20.11
C ASN A 424 -29.63 -3.04 -20.53
N SER A 425 -29.54 -2.07 -19.60
CA SER A 425 -29.14 -0.70 -19.93
C SER A 425 -27.93 -0.22 -19.15
N ALA A 426 -27.47 -0.99 -18.16
CA ALA A 426 -26.50 -0.57 -17.14
C ALA A 426 -26.93 0.71 -16.38
N ASN A 427 -28.21 1.08 -16.43
CA ASN A 427 -28.72 2.19 -15.65
C ASN A 427 -28.96 1.76 -14.22
N LEU A 428 -28.78 2.71 -13.31
CA LEU A 428 -28.86 2.50 -11.87
C LEU A 428 -29.91 3.43 -11.26
N LEU A 429 -30.72 2.90 -10.38
CA LEU A 429 -31.55 3.68 -9.46
C LEU A 429 -30.78 3.84 -8.16
N VAL A 430 -30.53 5.07 -7.74
CA VAL A 430 -29.73 5.41 -6.58
C VAL A 430 -30.55 6.25 -5.64
N LYS A 431 -30.63 5.85 -4.37
CA LYS A 431 -31.26 6.64 -3.30
C LYS A 431 -30.18 7.22 -2.41
N THR A 432 -30.24 8.52 -2.15
CA THR A 432 -29.31 9.23 -1.26
C THR A 432 -29.98 9.57 0.06
N GLU A 433 -29.19 9.89 1.08
CA GLU A 433 -29.70 10.27 2.42
C GLU A 433 -30.62 11.50 2.38
N ASP A 434 -30.37 12.41 1.43
CA ASP A 434 -31.09 13.68 1.31
C ASP A 434 -32.39 13.58 0.51
N SER A 435 -32.76 12.39 0.00
CA SER A 435 -33.93 12.21 -0.87
C SER A 435 -34.78 11.00 -0.47
N ASP A 436 -36.09 11.17 -0.52
CA ASP A 436 -37.03 10.07 -0.35
C ASP A 436 -37.31 9.29 -1.64
N THR A 437 -36.84 9.78 -2.78
CA THR A 437 -37.01 9.23 -4.13
C THR A 437 -35.69 8.66 -4.64
N TYR A 438 -35.74 7.95 -5.76
CA TYR A 438 -34.57 7.45 -6.47
C TYR A 438 -34.19 8.38 -7.61
N ASP A 439 -32.91 8.55 -7.84
CA ASP A 439 -32.37 9.16 -9.05
C ASP A 439 -31.99 8.04 -10.05
N LEU A 440 -32.37 8.18 -11.30
CA LEU A 440 -31.92 7.32 -12.40
C LEU A 440 -30.61 7.88 -12.96
N ILE A 441 -29.55 7.12 -12.87
CA ILE A 441 -28.22 7.49 -13.39
C ILE A 441 -27.68 6.41 -14.35
N ASP A 442 -26.77 6.78 -15.23
CA ASP A 442 -25.98 5.80 -15.98
C ASP A 442 -24.80 5.28 -15.13
N ILE A 443 -24.11 4.26 -15.66
CA ILE A 443 -22.95 3.65 -14.98
C ILE A 443 -21.77 4.63 -14.78
N ASN A 444 -21.74 5.75 -15.51
CA ASN A 444 -20.74 6.81 -15.36
C ASN A 444 -21.20 7.93 -14.41
N CYS A 445 -22.33 7.71 -13.72
CA CYS A 445 -22.93 8.66 -12.78
C CYS A 445 -23.54 9.91 -13.42
N THR A 446 -23.85 9.84 -14.71
CA THR A 446 -24.61 10.89 -15.38
C THR A 446 -26.09 10.78 -15.01
N LEU A 447 -26.66 11.83 -14.46
CA LEU A 447 -28.08 11.87 -14.13
C LEU A 447 -28.93 11.78 -15.42
N ILE A 448 -29.78 10.77 -15.49
CA ILE A 448 -30.73 10.57 -16.58
C ILE A 448 -32.08 11.19 -16.20
N GLU A 449 -32.57 10.88 -15.03
CA GLU A 449 -33.87 11.36 -14.52
C GLU A 449 -33.77 11.49 -12.99
N LYS A 450 -34.42 12.51 -12.46
CA LYS A 450 -34.44 12.82 -11.03
C LYS A 450 -35.80 12.51 -10.43
N ASP A 451 -35.80 12.09 -9.16
CA ASP A 451 -37.03 11.84 -8.38
C ASP A 451 -37.97 10.80 -9.04
N VAL A 452 -37.40 9.66 -9.50
CA VAL A 452 -38.12 8.53 -10.10
C VAL A 452 -38.85 7.68 -9.10
#